data_ca3c721f40b7c23e76e63085b6b3d11f
#
_entry.id   ca3c721f40b7c23e76e63085b6b3d11f
#
_cell.length_a   1.000
_cell.length_b   1.000
_cell.length_c   1.000
_cell.angle_alpha   90.00
_cell.angle_beta   90.00
_cell.angle_gamma   90.00
#
_symmetry.space_group_name_H-M   'P 1'
#
loop_
_entity.id
_entity.type
_entity.pdbx_description
1 polymer ?
#
loop_
_entity_poly.entity_id
_entity_poly.type
_entity_poly.pdbx_seq_one_letter_code
_entity_poly.pdbx_strand_id
1 'polypeptide(L)'
;MPDYDARPLPPLDPTMDASANHYWSYHSLPVLLACKKPLTASKDEDLFIAVHQICEIAFHQMILDLDRALDAFRLALDEAPDRICGDVGETCYFLDRVVALWRTVNTTMPILTGLRAFAEFRTSIGPTSGFQSVQFRRIEIMSGVTDAFWRGGTADKDGKVHVAETEFDRRHGAEIAAWFETYRTHSLAHHATVLATRRAGGDHPGSNALVDLLIAYERAQEAFHRLHLKLAVVQLKRVGADVGTGGTPYRDYLQTYSQRIAPLFPGLAPVAAG
;
A
#
# COMPACT_ATOMS: atom_id res chain seq x y z
N MET A 1 -9.74 28.48 28.89
CA MET A 1 -9.38 27.20 28.26
C MET A 1 -8.13 26.68 28.94
N PRO A 2 -8.03 25.42 29.32
CA PRO A 2 -6.76 24.90 29.83
C PRO A 2 -5.68 25.10 28.77
N ASP A 3 -4.53 25.63 29.22
CA ASP A 3 -3.37 25.84 28.35
C ASP A 3 -2.73 24.48 28.02
N TYR A 4 -3.18 23.84 26.94
CA TYR A 4 -2.62 22.58 26.48
C TYR A 4 -1.20 22.73 25.92
N ASP A 5 -0.73 23.97 25.71
CA ASP A 5 0.62 24.23 25.18
C ASP A 5 1.70 24.17 26.26
N ALA A 6 1.32 24.19 27.54
CA ALA A 6 2.26 24.29 28.65
C ALA A 6 2.95 22.98 29.07
N ARG A 7 2.61 21.85 28.46
CA ARG A 7 3.21 20.54 28.78
C ARG A 7 3.62 19.80 27.52
N PRO A 8 4.77 20.09 26.93
CA PRO A 8 5.33 19.17 25.96
C PRO A 8 5.51 17.82 26.64
N LEU A 9 4.98 16.75 26.01
CA LEU A 9 5.32 15.40 26.46
C LEU A 9 6.85 15.28 26.42
N PRO A 10 7.48 14.74 27.48
CA PRO A 10 8.92 14.54 27.45
C PRO A 10 9.27 13.69 26.22
N PRO A 11 10.36 14.01 25.51
CA PRO A 11 10.80 13.19 24.38
C PRO A 11 11.04 11.77 24.89
N LEU A 12 10.55 10.77 24.13
CA LEU A 12 10.81 9.37 24.42
C LEU A 12 12.30 9.09 24.16
N ASP A 13 12.97 8.60 25.20
CA ASP A 13 14.37 8.19 25.10
C ASP A 13 14.45 6.79 24.48
N PRO A 14 15.07 6.64 23.28
CA PRO A 14 15.21 5.34 22.64
C PRO A 14 16.14 4.39 23.42
N THR A 15 16.95 4.93 24.37
CA THR A 15 17.84 4.16 25.21
C THR A 15 17.23 3.81 26.57
N MET A 16 15.94 4.16 26.79
CA MET A 16 15.24 3.87 28.03
C MET A 16 15.35 2.38 28.36
N ASP A 17 15.78 2.09 29.60
CA ASP A 17 15.76 0.72 30.10
C ASP A 17 14.31 0.23 30.29
N ALA A 18 13.87 -0.61 29.42
CA ALA A 18 12.56 -1.26 29.45
C ALA A 18 12.62 -2.70 29.97
N SER A 19 13.76 -3.15 30.50
CA SER A 19 13.97 -4.55 30.89
C SER A 19 12.96 -5.05 31.94
N ALA A 20 12.52 -4.17 32.85
CA ALA A 20 11.51 -4.46 33.87
C ALA A 20 10.06 -4.43 33.31
N ASN A 21 9.86 -3.97 32.07
CA ASN A 21 8.57 -3.93 31.41
C ASN A 21 8.60 -4.81 30.15
N HIS A 22 8.18 -6.08 30.32
CA HIS A 22 8.24 -7.05 29.23
C HIS A 22 7.45 -6.63 27.98
N TYR A 23 6.34 -5.94 28.10
CA TYR A 23 5.57 -5.40 26.98
C TYR A 23 6.37 -4.38 26.17
N TRP A 24 6.98 -3.41 26.85
CA TRP A 24 7.79 -2.38 26.20
C TRP A 24 9.05 -2.94 25.56
N SER A 25 9.72 -3.87 26.27
CA SER A 25 10.93 -4.52 25.77
C SER A 25 10.63 -5.39 24.55
N TYR A 26 9.62 -6.26 24.64
CA TYR A 26 9.25 -7.16 23.54
C TYR A 26 8.86 -6.41 22.24
N HIS A 27 8.13 -5.31 22.38
CA HIS A 27 7.70 -4.50 21.23
C HIS A 27 8.70 -3.40 20.84
N SER A 28 9.85 -3.30 21.49
CA SER A 28 10.87 -2.28 21.24
C SER A 28 10.29 -0.85 21.25
N LEU A 29 9.32 -0.58 22.14
CA LEU A 29 8.56 0.68 22.11
C LEU A 29 9.40 1.92 22.33
N PRO A 30 10.46 1.95 23.20
CA PRO A 30 11.30 3.13 23.33
C PRO A 30 11.90 3.58 21.99
N VAL A 31 12.40 2.62 21.19
CA VAL A 31 12.98 2.90 19.87
C VAL A 31 11.89 3.33 18.88
N LEU A 32 10.81 2.55 18.79
CA LEU A 32 9.73 2.80 17.84
C LEU A 32 9.09 4.18 18.05
N LEU A 33 8.77 4.55 19.29
CA LEU A 33 8.09 5.81 19.60
C LEU A 33 9.03 7.02 19.52
N ALA A 34 10.35 6.82 19.62
CA ALA A 34 11.35 7.87 19.44
C ALA A 34 11.69 8.15 17.96
N CYS A 35 11.18 7.36 17.00
CA CYS A 35 11.46 7.55 15.58
C CYS A 35 10.77 8.77 14.96
N LYS A 36 9.76 9.34 15.61
CA LYS A 36 9.04 10.50 15.12
C LYS A 36 9.88 11.78 15.33
N LYS A 37 10.25 12.45 14.22
CA LYS A 37 11.14 13.63 14.23
C LYS A 37 10.54 14.73 13.35
N PRO A 38 9.61 15.56 13.87
CA PRO A 38 9.11 16.72 13.16
C PRO A 38 10.23 17.71 12.79
N LEU A 39 10.12 18.36 11.65
CA LEU A 39 11.06 19.37 11.16
C LEU A 39 10.62 20.79 11.53
N THR A 40 9.34 20.97 11.86
CA THR A 40 8.74 22.27 12.19
C THR A 40 8.06 22.23 13.57
N ALA A 41 7.59 23.37 14.03
CA ALA A 41 6.79 23.50 15.25
C ALA A 41 5.27 23.27 14.99
N SER A 42 4.87 22.89 13.78
CA SER A 42 3.47 22.65 13.47
C SER A 42 2.91 21.46 14.24
N LYS A 43 1.79 21.66 14.91
CA LYS A 43 1.11 20.62 15.70
C LYS A 43 0.51 19.50 14.85
N ASP A 44 0.38 19.70 13.54
CA ASP A 44 -0.16 18.72 12.62
C ASP A 44 0.94 17.83 12.00
N GLU A 45 2.22 18.27 12.05
CA GLU A 45 3.32 17.52 11.44
C GLU A 45 3.58 16.21 12.18
N ASP A 46 3.47 16.19 13.49
CA ASP A 46 3.69 14.97 14.28
C ASP A 46 2.60 13.93 14.01
N LEU A 47 1.34 14.35 13.81
CA LEU A 47 0.25 13.46 13.40
C LEU A 47 0.45 12.96 11.96
N PHE A 48 0.92 13.83 11.06
CA PHE A 48 1.25 13.46 9.68
C PHE A 48 2.30 12.34 9.64
N ILE A 49 3.38 12.48 10.42
CA ILE A 49 4.42 11.46 10.52
C ILE A 49 3.85 10.16 11.12
N ALA A 50 3.10 10.24 12.22
CA ALA A 50 2.57 9.08 12.90
C ALA A 50 1.65 8.24 11.99
N VAL A 51 0.76 8.88 11.21
CA VAL A 51 -0.12 8.18 10.27
C VAL A 51 0.68 7.45 9.19
N HIS A 52 1.72 8.09 8.63
CA HIS A 52 2.58 7.43 7.65
C HIS A 52 3.35 6.25 8.25
N GLN A 53 3.88 6.39 9.48
CA GLN A 53 4.56 5.30 10.17
C GLN A 53 3.63 4.10 10.42
N ILE A 54 2.37 4.34 10.80
CA ILE A 54 1.36 3.26 10.95
C ILE A 54 1.13 2.54 9.62
N CYS A 55 0.99 3.29 8.52
CA CYS A 55 0.81 2.71 7.19
C CYS A 55 2.04 1.89 6.77
N GLU A 56 3.25 2.40 6.97
CA GLU A 56 4.49 1.74 6.58
C GLU A 56 4.75 0.46 7.40
N ILE A 57 4.41 0.43 8.71
CA ILE A 57 4.46 -0.79 9.53
C ILE A 57 3.45 -1.82 9.00
N ALA A 58 2.24 -1.38 8.63
CA ALA A 58 1.25 -2.27 8.03
C ALA A 58 1.73 -2.81 6.68
N PHE A 59 2.31 -1.96 5.82
CA PHE A 59 2.87 -2.38 4.54
C PHE A 59 4.00 -3.38 4.71
N HIS A 60 4.88 -3.20 5.70
CA HIS A 60 5.94 -4.15 5.98
C HIS A 60 5.38 -5.55 6.31
N GLN A 61 4.38 -5.61 7.19
CA GLN A 61 3.73 -6.87 7.54
C GLN A 61 2.95 -7.47 6.36
N MET A 62 2.31 -6.64 5.54
CA MET A 62 1.64 -7.11 4.31
C MET A 62 2.62 -7.79 3.36
N ILE A 63 3.83 -7.24 3.18
CA ILE A 63 4.86 -7.85 2.31
C ILE A 63 5.21 -9.24 2.81
N LEU A 64 5.46 -9.40 4.11
CA LEU A 64 5.78 -10.70 4.70
C LEU A 64 4.64 -11.72 4.53
N ASP A 65 3.40 -11.29 4.73
CA ASP A 65 2.25 -12.17 4.60
C ASP A 65 1.89 -12.44 3.13
N LEU A 66 2.15 -11.49 2.21
CA LEU A 66 2.01 -11.72 0.77
C LEU A 66 3.04 -12.71 0.24
N ASP A 67 4.30 -12.63 0.66
CA ASP A 67 5.32 -13.61 0.26
C ASP A 67 4.87 -15.04 0.66
N ARG A 68 4.38 -15.22 1.88
CA ARG A 68 3.84 -16.50 2.37
C ARG A 68 2.60 -16.95 1.61
N ALA A 69 1.66 -16.01 1.35
CA ALA A 69 0.44 -16.31 0.61
C ALA A 69 0.74 -16.72 -0.84
N LEU A 70 1.70 -16.05 -1.50
CA LEU A 70 2.11 -16.35 -2.87
C LEU A 70 2.77 -17.73 -2.97
N ASP A 71 3.66 -18.06 -2.04
CA ASP A 71 4.29 -19.38 -2.00
C ASP A 71 3.27 -20.49 -1.77
N ALA A 72 2.37 -20.32 -0.81
CA ALA A 72 1.30 -21.28 -0.53
C ALA A 72 0.35 -21.41 -1.72
N PHE A 73 0.01 -20.31 -2.40
CA PHE A 73 -0.87 -20.33 -3.57
C PHE A 73 -0.23 -21.07 -4.74
N ARG A 74 1.05 -20.83 -5.02
CA ARG A 74 1.81 -21.55 -6.03
C ARG A 74 1.81 -23.05 -5.73
N LEU A 75 2.12 -23.45 -4.50
CA LEU A 75 2.11 -24.86 -4.08
C LEU A 75 0.74 -25.50 -4.29
N ALA A 76 -0.34 -24.83 -3.87
CA ALA A 76 -1.70 -25.34 -4.07
C ALA A 76 -2.07 -25.52 -5.56
N LEU A 77 -1.52 -24.70 -6.46
CA LEU A 77 -1.70 -24.87 -7.89
C LEU A 77 -0.83 -26.00 -8.45
N ASP A 78 0.42 -26.12 -8.02
CA ASP A 78 1.40 -27.09 -8.51
C ASP A 78 1.05 -28.53 -8.09
N GLU A 79 0.55 -28.71 -6.85
CA GLU A 79 0.15 -30.02 -6.32
C GLU A 79 -1.10 -30.63 -6.96
N ALA A 80 -1.82 -29.82 -7.74
CA ALA A 80 -3.08 -30.26 -8.34
C ALA A 80 -3.17 -29.83 -9.83
N PRO A 81 -2.26 -30.31 -10.70
CA PRO A 81 -2.24 -29.89 -12.12
C PRO A 81 -3.52 -30.27 -12.86
N ASP A 82 -4.14 -31.37 -12.48
CA ASP A 82 -5.36 -31.92 -13.11
C ASP A 82 -6.66 -31.53 -12.38
N ARG A 83 -6.56 -30.68 -11.36
CA ARG A 83 -7.69 -30.18 -10.57
C ARG A 83 -7.64 -28.65 -10.50
N ILE A 84 -8.62 -28.07 -9.84
CA ILE A 84 -8.69 -26.60 -9.68
C ILE A 84 -7.49 -26.10 -8.87
N CYS A 85 -7.28 -26.65 -7.68
CA CYS A 85 -6.14 -26.42 -6.79
C CYS A 85 -6.05 -27.51 -5.72
N GLY A 86 -4.93 -27.58 -5.00
CA GLY A 86 -4.76 -28.32 -3.77
C GLY A 86 -5.36 -27.60 -2.56
N ASP A 87 -4.77 -27.80 -1.39
CA ASP A 87 -5.18 -27.11 -0.18
C ASP A 87 -4.81 -25.62 -0.24
N VAL A 88 -5.79 -24.76 -0.02
CA VAL A 88 -5.64 -23.30 -0.04
C VAL A 88 -5.69 -22.68 1.37
N GLY A 89 -5.67 -23.50 2.42
CA GLY A 89 -5.83 -23.03 3.80
C GLY A 89 -4.79 -22.00 4.20
N GLU A 90 -3.51 -22.28 3.95
CA GLU A 90 -2.41 -21.33 4.23
C GLU A 90 -2.50 -20.06 3.37
N THR A 91 -2.84 -20.19 2.11
CA THR A 91 -3.06 -19.02 1.24
C THR A 91 -4.15 -18.12 1.81
N CYS A 92 -5.29 -18.69 2.16
CA CYS A 92 -6.41 -17.98 2.76
C CYS A 92 -6.03 -17.34 4.09
N TYR A 93 -5.31 -18.04 4.95
CA TYR A 93 -4.87 -17.54 6.26
C TYR A 93 -4.02 -16.26 6.13
N PHE A 94 -2.99 -16.28 5.28
CA PHE A 94 -2.14 -15.11 5.11
C PHE A 94 -2.82 -13.98 4.33
N LEU A 95 -3.62 -14.31 3.32
CA LEU A 95 -4.33 -13.30 2.53
C LEU A 95 -5.41 -12.58 3.35
N ASP A 96 -6.13 -13.26 4.25
CA ASP A 96 -7.08 -12.63 5.18
C ASP A 96 -6.40 -11.59 6.09
N ARG A 97 -5.20 -11.90 6.59
CA ARG A 97 -4.39 -10.96 7.38
C ARG A 97 -4.00 -9.73 6.57
N VAL A 98 -3.62 -9.92 5.30
CA VAL A 98 -3.30 -8.79 4.40
C VAL A 98 -4.54 -7.93 4.16
N VAL A 99 -5.71 -8.53 3.96
CA VAL A 99 -6.99 -7.80 3.82
C VAL A 99 -7.32 -7.03 5.10
N ALA A 100 -7.08 -7.61 6.28
CA ALA A 100 -7.27 -6.92 7.55
C ALA A 100 -6.33 -5.72 7.72
N LEU A 101 -5.06 -5.86 7.32
CA LEU A 101 -4.08 -4.76 7.34
C LEU A 101 -4.47 -3.65 6.35
N TRP A 102 -4.97 -3.98 5.16
CA TRP A 102 -5.53 -2.99 4.23
C TRP A 102 -6.68 -2.20 4.86
N ARG A 103 -7.58 -2.86 5.60
CA ARG A 103 -8.67 -2.18 6.32
C ARG A 103 -8.11 -1.19 7.36
N THR A 104 -7.05 -1.58 8.08
CA THR A 104 -6.35 -0.70 9.03
C THR A 104 -5.80 0.54 8.34
N VAL A 105 -5.09 0.38 7.22
CA VAL A 105 -4.55 1.51 6.43
C VAL A 105 -5.68 2.39 5.91
N ASN A 106 -6.75 1.81 5.38
CA ASN A 106 -7.90 2.53 4.85
C ASN A 106 -8.69 3.30 5.93
N THR A 107 -8.62 2.88 7.18
CA THR A 107 -9.22 3.57 8.32
C THR A 107 -8.30 4.67 8.85
N THR A 108 -6.98 4.47 8.78
CA THR A 108 -5.97 5.38 9.32
C THR A 108 -5.70 6.57 8.39
N MET A 109 -5.56 6.33 7.08
CA MET A 109 -5.22 7.36 6.09
C MET A 109 -6.19 8.56 6.09
N PRO A 110 -7.52 8.40 6.21
CA PRO A 110 -8.46 9.52 6.25
C PRO A 110 -8.26 10.51 7.41
N ILE A 111 -7.56 10.12 8.48
CA ILE A 111 -7.23 11.02 9.60
C ILE A 111 -6.52 12.27 9.07
N LEU A 112 -5.66 12.11 8.05
CA LEU A 112 -4.93 13.22 7.44
C LEU A 112 -5.82 14.25 6.74
N THR A 113 -7.06 13.93 6.41
CA THR A 113 -8.01 14.91 5.87
C THR A 113 -8.39 15.98 6.88
N GLY A 114 -8.21 15.71 8.18
CA GLY A 114 -8.47 16.61 9.30
C GLY A 114 -7.37 17.63 9.56
N LEU A 115 -6.17 17.48 9.00
CA LEU A 115 -5.05 18.42 9.21
C LEU A 115 -5.44 19.82 8.79
N ARG A 116 -5.20 20.82 9.68
CA ARG A 116 -5.52 22.23 9.44
C ARG A 116 -4.30 23.04 9.05
N ALA A 117 -3.14 22.65 9.53
CA ALA A 117 -1.88 23.36 9.39
C ALA A 117 -0.92 22.73 8.37
N PHE A 118 -1.43 21.94 7.41
CA PHE A 118 -0.60 21.28 6.39
C PHE A 118 0.28 22.26 5.62
N ALA A 119 -0.22 23.50 5.38
CA ALA A 119 0.55 24.56 4.73
C ALA A 119 1.83 24.93 5.48
N GLU A 120 1.84 24.84 6.81
CA GLU A 120 2.97 25.29 7.66
C GLU A 120 4.22 24.42 7.49
N PHE A 121 4.05 23.12 7.25
CA PHE A 121 5.18 22.20 7.13
C PHE A 121 5.36 21.60 5.73
N ARG A 122 4.41 21.79 4.83
CA ARG A 122 4.46 21.24 3.47
C ARG A 122 5.76 21.53 2.71
N THR A 123 6.28 22.75 2.84
CA THR A 123 7.52 23.17 2.18
C THR A 123 8.76 22.63 2.87
N SER A 124 8.69 22.41 4.18
CA SER A 124 9.81 21.92 5.01
C SER A 124 10.05 20.42 4.82
N ILE A 125 9.01 19.64 4.52
CA ILE A 125 9.16 18.21 4.27
C ILE A 125 9.76 17.91 2.88
N GLY A 126 10.00 18.94 2.06
CA GLY A 126 10.65 18.81 0.75
C GLY A 126 9.82 17.98 -0.24
N PRO A 127 10.47 17.30 -1.19
CA PRO A 127 9.79 16.51 -2.22
C PRO A 127 9.24 15.17 -1.70
N THR A 128 8.99 15.04 -0.41
CA THR A 128 8.38 13.82 0.16
C THR A 128 6.99 13.61 -0.41
N SER A 129 6.77 12.42 -0.93
CA SER A 129 5.50 12.00 -1.51
C SER A 129 5.26 10.54 -1.14
N GLY A 130 4.02 10.16 -0.87
CA GLY A 130 3.63 8.76 -0.69
C GLY A 130 3.99 7.87 -1.90
N PHE A 131 4.21 8.49 -3.07
CA PHE A 131 4.77 7.82 -4.24
C PHE A 131 6.16 7.20 -3.98
N GLN A 132 6.92 7.74 -3.03
CA GLN A 132 8.26 7.27 -2.66
C GLN A 132 8.24 6.10 -1.65
N SER A 133 7.08 5.61 -1.23
CA SER A 133 7.01 4.40 -0.41
C SER A 133 7.47 3.18 -1.21
N VAL A 134 8.66 2.70 -0.92
CA VAL A 134 9.25 1.50 -1.54
C VAL A 134 8.41 0.27 -1.21
N GLN A 135 7.92 0.18 0.02
CA GLN A 135 7.07 -0.92 0.48
C GLN A 135 5.75 -0.98 -0.28
N PHE A 136 5.09 0.17 -0.43
CA PHE A 136 3.85 0.24 -1.21
C PHE A 136 4.06 -0.18 -2.67
N ARG A 137 5.17 0.26 -3.31
CA ARG A 137 5.53 -0.17 -4.68
C ARG A 137 5.74 -1.68 -4.77
N ARG A 138 6.42 -2.27 -3.78
CA ARG A 138 6.60 -3.72 -3.73
C ARG A 138 5.25 -4.45 -3.62
N ILE A 139 4.33 -3.99 -2.77
CA ILE A 139 2.98 -4.56 -2.65
C ILE A 139 2.24 -4.51 -4.01
N GLU A 140 2.30 -3.38 -4.73
CA GLU A 140 1.67 -3.26 -6.06
C GLU A 140 2.22 -4.30 -7.04
N ILE A 141 3.55 -4.49 -7.08
CA ILE A 141 4.21 -5.46 -7.95
C ILE A 141 3.84 -6.90 -7.55
N MET A 142 3.85 -7.23 -6.27
CA MET A 142 3.40 -8.52 -5.74
C MET A 142 1.93 -8.80 -6.05
N SER A 143 1.11 -7.75 -6.14
CA SER A 143 -0.30 -7.85 -6.56
C SER A 143 -0.46 -8.16 -8.05
N GLY A 144 0.53 -7.82 -8.88
CA GLY A 144 0.50 -8.01 -10.34
C GLY A 144 0.39 -6.73 -11.15
N VAL A 145 0.60 -5.57 -10.53
CA VAL A 145 0.73 -4.29 -11.27
C VAL A 145 1.95 -4.37 -12.18
N THR A 146 1.75 -4.10 -13.45
CA THR A 146 2.82 -4.20 -14.46
C THR A 146 3.69 -2.95 -14.49
N ASP A 147 4.93 -3.09 -14.98
CA ASP A 147 5.85 -1.98 -15.19
C ASP A 147 5.24 -0.89 -16.10
N ALA A 148 4.54 -1.29 -17.15
CA ALA A 148 3.86 -0.37 -18.08
C ALA A 148 2.78 0.47 -17.39
N PHE A 149 2.06 -0.09 -16.43
CA PHE A 149 1.08 0.64 -15.62
C PHE A 149 1.80 1.59 -14.65
N TRP A 150 2.81 1.10 -13.97
CA TRP A 150 3.53 1.83 -12.94
C TRP A 150 4.31 3.03 -13.50
N ARG A 151 4.95 2.87 -14.65
CA ARG A 151 5.70 3.93 -15.34
C ARG A 151 4.83 4.85 -16.19
N GLY A 152 3.51 4.70 -16.16
CA GLY A 152 2.55 5.41 -16.99
C GLY A 152 2.96 6.85 -17.30
N GLY A 153 3.70 7.03 -18.39
CA GLY A 153 4.19 8.31 -18.84
C GLY A 153 3.11 9.12 -19.53
N THR A 154 3.34 10.41 -19.67
CA THR A 154 2.56 11.26 -20.56
C THR A 154 2.93 10.95 -22.01
N ALA A 155 1.93 10.59 -22.82
CA ALA A 155 2.14 10.51 -24.26
C ALA A 155 2.35 11.92 -24.83
N ASP A 156 3.38 12.09 -25.66
CA ASP A 156 3.54 13.30 -26.44
C ASP A 156 2.52 13.33 -27.61
N LYS A 157 2.57 14.42 -28.40
CA LYS A 157 1.69 14.58 -29.56
C LYS A 157 1.81 13.47 -30.61
N ASP A 158 2.88 12.72 -30.59
CA ASP A 158 3.16 11.61 -31.52
C ASP A 158 2.84 10.25 -30.89
N GLY A 159 2.22 10.23 -29.69
CA GLY A 159 1.84 9.03 -28.95
C GLY A 159 3.02 8.33 -28.26
N LYS A 160 4.23 8.91 -28.29
CA LYS A 160 5.39 8.36 -27.61
C LYS A 160 5.34 8.67 -26.12
N VAL A 161 5.35 7.63 -25.31
CA VAL A 161 5.31 7.76 -23.85
C VAL A 161 6.69 8.17 -23.34
N HIS A 162 6.79 9.36 -22.77
CA HIS A 162 7.97 9.83 -22.07
C HIS A 162 7.80 9.65 -20.57
N VAL A 163 8.63 8.80 -19.99
CA VAL A 163 8.73 8.63 -18.54
C VAL A 163 9.95 9.41 -18.09
N ALA A 164 9.73 10.48 -17.32
CA ALA A 164 10.85 11.17 -16.69
C ALA A 164 11.38 10.29 -15.54
N GLU A 165 12.65 9.93 -15.62
CA GLU A 165 13.32 9.24 -14.52
C GLU A 165 13.40 10.16 -13.31
N THR A 166 12.81 9.72 -12.20
CA THR A 166 12.82 10.45 -10.93
C THR A 166 14.05 10.08 -10.10
N GLU A 167 14.35 10.87 -9.05
CA GLU A 167 15.38 10.49 -8.08
C GLU A 167 15.06 9.14 -7.40
N PHE A 168 13.77 8.85 -7.23
CA PHE A 168 13.31 7.56 -6.72
C PHE A 168 13.69 6.42 -7.68
N ASP A 169 13.49 6.59 -8.98
CA ASP A 169 13.85 5.58 -9.99
C ASP A 169 15.37 5.36 -10.02
N ARG A 170 16.15 6.42 -9.91
CA ARG A 170 17.64 6.30 -9.84
C ARG A 170 18.11 5.53 -8.61
N ARG A 171 17.44 5.69 -7.47
CA ARG A 171 17.81 5.01 -6.22
C ARG A 171 17.35 3.57 -6.16
N HIS A 172 16.15 3.30 -6.62
CA HIS A 172 15.46 2.03 -6.43
C HIS A 172 15.17 1.28 -7.73
N GLY A 173 15.52 1.84 -8.89
CA GLY A 173 15.16 1.28 -10.19
C GLY A 173 15.67 -0.14 -10.43
N ALA A 174 16.89 -0.45 -9.99
CA ALA A 174 17.46 -1.80 -10.11
C ALA A 174 16.71 -2.82 -9.23
N GLU A 175 16.35 -2.44 -8.01
CA GLU A 175 15.60 -3.26 -7.07
C GLU A 175 14.17 -3.49 -7.58
N ILE A 176 13.51 -2.43 -8.07
CA ILE A 176 12.18 -2.49 -8.66
C ILE A 176 12.17 -3.38 -9.90
N ALA A 177 13.16 -3.28 -10.77
CA ALA A 177 13.28 -4.14 -11.94
C ALA A 177 13.44 -5.62 -11.55
N ALA A 178 14.22 -5.91 -10.51
CA ALA A 178 14.35 -7.27 -9.97
C ALA A 178 13.01 -7.80 -9.40
N TRP A 179 12.22 -6.96 -8.75
CA TRP A 179 10.88 -7.33 -8.29
C TRP A 179 9.94 -7.62 -9.45
N PHE A 180 9.91 -6.80 -10.50
CA PHE A 180 9.09 -7.08 -11.69
C PHE A 180 9.46 -8.42 -12.33
N GLU A 181 10.74 -8.76 -12.39
CA GLU A 181 11.17 -10.05 -12.91
C GLU A 181 10.72 -11.21 -11.99
N THR A 182 10.91 -11.08 -10.68
CA THR A 182 10.51 -12.09 -9.69
C THR A 182 9.01 -12.33 -9.72
N TYR A 183 8.20 -11.26 -9.68
CA TYR A 183 6.76 -11.35 -9.55
C TYR A 183 6.00 -11.44 -10.88
N ARG A 184 6.71 -11.49 -12.01
CA ARG A 184 6.10 -11.66 -13.33
C ARG A 184 5.26 -12.92 -13.43
N THR A 185 5.72 -14.02 -12.86
CA THR A 185 5.04 -15.32 -12.79
C THR A 185 4.70 -15.75 -11.36
N HIS A 186 4.89 -14.88 -10.40
CA HIS A 186 4.69 -15.17 -8.97
C HIS A 186 3.91 -14.08 -8.24
N SER A 187 3.03 -13.35 -8.94
CA SER A 187 2.13 -12.36 -8.35
C SER A 187 0.75 -12.93 -8.07
N LEU A 188 -0.04 -12.24 -7.24
CA LEU A 188 -1.45 -12.61 -7.00
C LEU A 188 -2.24 -12.67 -8.31
N ALA A 189 -2.06 -11.67 -9.21
CA ALA A 189 -2.76 -11.64 -10.49
C ALA A 189 -2.40 -12.84 -11.39
N HIS A 190 -1.12 -13.25 -11.39
CA HIS A 190 -0.69 -14.42 -12.15
C HIS A 190 -1.38 -15.69 -11.63
N HIS A 191 -1.28 -15.96 -10.33
CA HIS A 191 -1.90 -17.16 -9.73
C HIS A 191 -3.43 -17.14 -9.82
N ALA A 192 -4.04 -15.97 -9.63
CA ALA A 192 -5.48 -15.78 -9.80
C ALA A 192 -5.95 -16.08 -11.24
N THR A 193 -5.14 -15.71 -12.25
CA THR A 193 -5.42 -16.05 -13.67
C THR A 193 -5.37 -17.54 -13.91
N VAL A 194 -4.40 -18.25 -13.35
CA VAL A 194 -4.32 -19.71 -13.43
C VAL A 194 -5.54 -20.33 -12.76
N LEU A 195 -5.87 -19.89 -11.54
CA LEU A 195 -7.06 -20.36 -10.83
C LEU A 195 -8.35 -20.11 -11.63
N ALA A 196 -8.54 -18.91 -12.14
CA ALA A 196 -9.72 -18.54 -12.95
C ALA A 196 -9.86 -19.42 -14.20
N THR A 197 -8.74 -19.69 -14.88
CA THR A 197 -8.71 -20.57 -16.04
C THR A 197 -9.15 -21.99 -15.69
N ARG A 198 -8.68 -22.54 -14.57
CA ARG A 198 -9.04 -23.88 -14.09
C ARG A 198 -10.49 -23.95 -13.61
N ARG A 199 -11.05 -22.85 -13.11
CA ARG A 199 -12.45 -22.74 -12.67
C ARG A 199 -13.42 -22.54 -13.82
N ALA A 200 -12.96 -22.27 -15.03
CA ALA A 200 -13.83 -22.03 -16.17
C ALA A 200 -14.69 -23.27 -16.46
N GLY A 201 -15.97 -23.18 -16.17
CA GLY A 201 -16.94 -24.23 -16.47
C GLY A 201 -17.64 -24.92 -15.30
N GLY A 202 -17.47 -24.47 -14.05
CA GLY A 202 -18.19 -25.09 -12.94
C GLY A 202 -18.16 -24.36 -11.60
N ASP A 203 -18.96 -24.86 -10.65
CA ASP A 203 -18.86 -24.48 -9.25
C ASP A 203 -17.75 -25.32 -8.57
N HIS A 204 -16.87 -24.65 -7.85
CA HIS A 204 -15.70 -25.25 -7.23
C HIS A 204 -15.59 -24.82 -5.76
N PRO A 205 -16.44 -25.39 -4.87
CA PRO A 205 -16.56 -24.94 -3.48
C PRO A 205 -15.22 -24.89 -2.73
N GLY A 206 -14.30 -25.81 -3.00
CA GLY A 206 -12.99 -25.87 -2.35
C GLY A 206 -12.07 -24.66 -2.60
N SER A 207 -12.38 -23.81 -3.58
CA SER A 207 -11.63 -22.58 -3.86
C SER A 207 -12.44 -21.28 -3.66
N ASN A 208 -13.70 -21.37 -3.23
CA ASN A 208 -14.57 -20.20 -3.10
C ASN A 208 -14.05 -19.20 -2.06
N ALA A 209 -13.61 -19.68 -0.90
CA ALA A 209 -13.04 -18.82 0.12
C ALA A 209 -11.82 -18.02 -0.37
N LEU A 210 -10.96 -18.64 -1.16
CA LEU A 210 -9.81 -17.97 -1.76
C LEU A 210 -10.26 -16.91 -2.78
N VAL A 211 -11.25 -17.21 -3.62
CA VAL A 211 -11.81 -16.23 -4.56
C VAL A 211 -12.39 -15.02 -3.84
N ASP A 212 -13.17 -15.24 -2.79
CA ASP A 212 -13.75 -14.15 -1.99
C ASP A 212 -12.67 -13.28 -1.34
N LEU A 213 -11.57 -13.89 -0.85
CA LEU A 213 -10.44 -13.14 -0.29
C LEU A 213 -9.67 -12.35 -1.36
N LEU A 214 -9.45 -12.91 -2.55
CA LEU A 214 -8.82 -12.17 -3.65
C LEU A 214 -9.67 -10.96 -4.04
N ILE A 215 -10.98 -11.11 -4.15
CA ILE A 215 -11.90 -9.99 -4.43
C ILE A 215 -11.90 -8.97 -3.28
N ALA A 216 -11.86 -9.42 -2.02
CA ALA A 216 -11.77 -8.53 -0.87
C ALA A 216 -10.45 -7.76 -0.86
N TYR A 217 -9.34 -8.39 -1.23
CA TYR A 217 -8.03 -7.75 -1.40
C TYR A 217 -8.08 -6.66 -2.47
N GLU A 218 -8.57 -6.97 -3.66
CA GLU A 218 -8.70 -6.01 -4.76
C GLU A 218 -9.50 -4.77 -4.35
N ARG A 219 -10.68 -4.99 -3.75
CA ARG A 219 -11.55 -3.92 -3.25
C ARG A 219 -10.86 -3.05 -2.18
N ALA A 220 -10.08 -3.66 -1.30
CA ALA A 220 -9.38 -2.94 -0.24
C ALA A 220 -8.23 -2.09 -0.80
N GLN A 221 -7.48 -2.60 -1.77
CA GLN A 221 -6.44 -1.84 -2.48
C GLN A 221 -7.04 -0.69 -3.31
N GLU A 222 -8.13 -0.93 -4.01
CA GLU A 222 -8.84 0.09 -4.76
C GLU A 222 -9.39 1.20 -3.84
N ALA A 223 -9.92 0.82 -2.67
CA ALA A 223 -10.36 1.77 -1.66
C ALA A 223 -9.21 2.66 -1.18
N PHE A 224 -8.00 2.10 -0.97
CA PHE A 224 -6.81 2.88 -0.63
C PHE A 224 -6.50 3.94 -1.68
N HIS A 225 -6.48 3.58 -2.95
CA HIS A 225 -6.21 4.54 -4.03
C HIS A 225 -7.22 5.68 -4.06
N ARG A 226 -8.52 5.37 -3.89
CA ARG A 226 -9.59 6.39 -3.84
C ARG A 226 -9.45 7.31 -2.62
N LEU A 227 -9.11 6.76 -1.45
CA LEU A 227 -8.90 7.52 -0.23
C LEU A 227 -7.68 8.43 -0.34
N HIS A 228 -6.59 7.93 -0.91
CA HIS A 228 -5.37 8.71 -1.14
C HIS A 228 -5.61 9.87 -2.14
N LEU A 229 -6.34 9.61 -3.22
CA LEU A 229 -6.77 10.66 -4.15
C LEU A 229 -7.60 11.74 -3.44
N LYS A 230 -8.61 11.33 -2.67
CA LYS A 230 -9.44 12.25 -1.91
C LYS A 230 -8.62 13.08 -0.92
N LEU A 231 -7.68 12.47 -0.21
CA LEU A 231 -6.78 13.15 0.70
C LEU A 231 -5.95 14.23 -0.03
N ALA A 232 -5.32 13.85 -1.15
CA ALA A 232 -4.51 14.76 -1.94
C ALA A 232 -5.35 15.96 -2.43
N VAL A 233 -6.55 15.71 -2.98
CA VAL A 233 -7.47 16.77 -3.43
C VAL A 233 -7.85 17.70 -2.28
N VAL A 234 -8.21 17.18 -1.12
CA VAL A 234 -8.62 17.98 0.04
C VAL A 234 -7.47 18.86 0.53
N GLN A 235 -6.30 18.29 0.74
CA GLN A 235 -5.15 19.01 1.31
C GLN A 235 -4.56 20.03 0.33
N LEU A 236 -4.41 19.68 -0.94
CA LEU A 236 -3.86 20.59 -1.94
C LEU A 236 -4.81 21.74 -2.26
N LYS A 237 -6.12 21.49 -2.26
CA LYS A 237 -7.13 22.56 -2.42
C LYS A 237 -7.05 23.55 -1.24
N ARG A 238 -6.85 23.11 -0.01
CA ARG A 238 -6.72 23.99 1.17
C ARG A 238 -5.51 24.92 1.10
N VAL A 239 -4.42 24.46 0.51
CA VAL A 239 -3.18 25.26 0.37
C VAL A 239 -3.09 25.99 -0.96
N GLY A 240 -4.12 25.94 -1.82
CA GLY A 240 -4.13 26.60 -3.13
C GLY A 240 -3.05 26.08 -4.09
N ALA A 241 -2.62 24.82 -3.95
CA ALA A 241 -1.56 24.25 -4.75
C ALA A 241 -2.11 23.37 -5.86
N ASP A 242 -1.56 23.51 -7.07
CA ASP A 242 -1.90 22.68 -8.23
C ASP A 242 -0.94 21.50 -8.43
N VAL A 243 0.13 21.43 -7.63
CA VAL A 243 1.18 20.40 -7.68
C VAL A 243 1.30 19.73 -6.31
N GLY A 244 1.44 18.41 -6.29
CA GLY A 244 1.75 17.63 -5.10
C GLY A 244 3.12 17.96 -4.52
N THR A 245 3.42 17.48 -3.30
CA THR A 245 4.74 17.66 -2.65
C THR A 245 5.90 17.11 -3.47
N GLY A 246 5.66 16.11 -4.32
CA GLY A 246 6.63 15.56 -5.27
C GLY A 246 6.74 16.31 -6.60
N GLY A 247 6.12 17.50 -6.77
CA GLY A 247 6.21 18.31 -7.99
C GLY A 247 5.32 17.84 -9.15
N THR A 248 4.53 16.78 -8.96
CA THR A 248 3.65 16.23 -10.00
C THR A 248 2.33 16.97 -10.06
N PRO A 249 1.81 17.35 -11.25
CA PRO A 249 0.44 17.85 -11.42
C PRO A 249 -0.54 16.78 -10.93
N TYR A 250 -1.08 16.97 -9.73
CA TYR A 250 -1.78 15.89 -9.04
C TYR A 250 -3.12 15.52 -9.67
N ARG A 251 -3.82 16.49 -10.29
CA ARG A 251 -5.14 16.24 -10.88
C ARG A 251 -5.04 15.27 -12.05
N ASP A 252 -4.14 15.55 -12.98
CA ASP A 252 -3.96 14.76 -14.19
C ASP A 252 -3.40 13.37 -13.84
N TYR A 253 -2.42 13.32 -12.93
CA TYR A 253 -1.84 12.06 -12.44
C TYR A 253 -2.88 11.18 -11.75
N LEU A 254 -3.61 11.74 -10.77
CA LEU A 254 -4.58 10.97 -9.99
C LEU A 254 -5.83 10.60 -10.79
N GLN A 255 -6.26 11.43 -11.71
CA GLN A 255 -7.36 11.12 -12.63
C GLN A 255 -6.95 10.02 -13.61
N THR A 256 -5.76 10.11 -14.19
CA THR A 256 -5.20 9.08 -15.07
C THR A 256 -4.98 7.77 -14.31
N TYR A 257 -4.51 7.85 -13.06
CA TYR A 257 -4.29 6.68 -12.21
C TYR A 257 -5.63 5.99 -11.85
N SER A 258 -6.65 6.76 -11.44
CA SER A 258 -7.97 6.21 -11.12
C SER A 258 -8.71 5.63 -12.34
N GLN A 259 -8.44 6.14 -13.54
CA GLN A 259 -9.01 5.63 -14.79
C GLN A 259 -8.27 4.38 -15.34
N ARG A 260 -7.03 4.13 -14.89
CA ARG A 260 -6.19 3.01 -15.34
C ARG A 260 -6.32 1.76 -14.50
N ILE A 261 -7.10 1.77 -13.43
CA ILE A 261 -7.28 0.59 -12.58
C ILE A 261 -8.14 -0.44 -13.33
N ALA A 262 -7.50 -1.22 -14.18
CA ALA A 262 -8.09 -2.49 -14.61
C ALA A 262 -8.20 -3.41 -13.39
N PRO A 263 -9.23 -4.24 -13.31
CA PRO A 263 -9.33 -5.25 -12.25
C PRO A 263 -8.04 -6.07 -12.17
N LEU A 264 -7.54 -6.30 -10.96
CA LEU A 264 -6.36 -7.15 -10.75
C LEU A 264 -6.67 -8.60 -11.12
N PHE A 265 -7.92 -9.01 -10.92
CA PHE A 265 -8.37 -10.38 -11.10
C PHE A 265 -9.58 -10.48 -12.04
N PRO A 266 -9.44 -10.09 -13.32
CA PRO A 266 -10.57 -9.93 -14.24
C PRO A 266 -11.33 -11.24 -14.56
N GLY A 267 -10.73 -12.39 -14.28
CA GLY A 267 -11.35 -13.71 -14.50
C GLY A 267 -12.09 -14.25 -13.27
N LEU A 268 -12.06 -13.55 -12.13
CA LEU A 268 -12.73 -13.97 -10.91
C LEU A 268 -14.01 -13.14 -10.69
N ALA A 269 -15.15 -13.81 -10.68
CA ALA A 269 -16.42 -13.20 -10.26
C ALA A 269 -16.71 -13.54 -8.79
N PRO A 270 -17.40 -12.65 -8.05
CA PRO A 270 -17.88 -12.98 -6.71
C PRO A 270 -18.74 -14.25 -6.79
N VAL A 271 -18.55 -15.16 -5.83
CA VAL A 271 -19.46 -16.30 -5.68
C VAL A 271 -20.84 -15.74 -5.32
N ALA A 272 -21.86 -16.08 -6.10
CA ALA A 272 -23.22 -15.65 -5.80
C ALA A 272 -23.59 -16.21 -4.40
N ALA A 273 -24.00 -15.32 -3.48
CA ALA A 273 -24.54 -15.76 -2.21
C ALA A 273 -25.79 -16.55 -2.48
N GLY A 274 -25.74 -17.88 -2.24
CA GLY A 274 -26.88 -18.77 -2.32
C GLY A 274 -27.89 -18.51 -1.21
#